data_a905f7bb3eb68aaa2afa19d8e3109825
#
_entry.id   a905f7bb3eb68aaa2afa19d8e3109825
#
_cell.length_a   1.000
_cell.length_b   1.000
_cell.length_c   1.000
_cell.angle_alpha   90.00
_cell.angle_beta   90.00
_cell.angle_gamma   90.00
#
_symmetry.space_group_name_H-M   'P 1'
#
loop_
_entity.id
_entity.type
_entity.pdbx_description
1 polymer ?
#
loop_
_entity_poly.entity_id
_entity_poly.type
_entity_poly.pdbx_seq_one_letter_code
_entity_poly.pdbx_strand_id
1 'polypeptide(L)'
;MRLWSESRNGTLHVVRYHDLTEMPCSITRPLVVLGDRWTFLLVEQAFTGTRRFEDLRAALGISRSRLADRLERLVGEGILTREPYKTDAGRGREEYRLTDKGLALYPVLIALRDWGDSYMAPDGPPAYYRHRDCGGDAHVHIVCDVCGGELSAQDVSPEPGPGMTAPGQCDRPAGASRESR
;
A
#
# COMPACT_ATOMS: atom_id res chain seq x y z
N MET A 1 -16.59 10.36 -2.63
CA MET A 1 -15.54 10.93 -3.48
C MET A 1 -15.84 10.50 -4.92
N ARG A 2 -16.18 11.43 -5.81
CA ARG A 2 -16.50 11.09 -7.20
C ARG A 2 -15.22 10.87 -7.97
N LEU A 3 -15.00 9.64 -8.43
CA LEU A 3 -13.90 9.26 -9.35
C LEU A 3 -14.14 9.73 -10.79
N TRP A 4 -14.92 10.81 -10.98
CA TRP A 4 -15.30 11.32 -12.28
C TRP A 4 -14.81 12.76 -12.41
N SER A 5 -13.88 13.01 -13.32
CA SER A 5 -13.58 14.37 -13.76
C SER A 5 -14.54 14.73 -14.89
N GLU A 6 -15.41 15.68 -14.67
CA GLU A 6 -16.18 16.29 -15.78
C GLU A 6 -15.25 17.19 -16.59
N SER A 7 -15.01 16.84 -17.84
CA SER A 7 -14.44 17.80 -18.79
C SER A 7 -15.48 18.87 -19.08
N ARG A 8 -15.05 20.08 -19.47
CA ARG A 8 -15.92 21.21 -19.83
C ARG A 8 -16.95 20.88 -20.93
N ASN A 9 -16.88 19.72 -21.54
CA ASN A 9 -17.78 19.27 -22.63
C ASN A 9 -18.68 18.09 -22.20
N GLY A 10 -18.82 17.77 -20.90
CA GLY A 10 -19.75 16.74 -20.44
C GLY A 10 -19.40 15.30 -20.87
N THR A 11 -18.22 15.06 -21.38
CA THR A 11 -17.78 13.71 -21.77
C THR A 11 -17.20 12.97 -20.56
N LEU A 12 -17.80 11.85 -20.20
CA LEU A 12 -17.27 10.95 -19.17
C LEU A 12 -16.02 10.25 -19.71
N HIS A 13 -14.85 10.59 -19.17
CA HIS A 13 -13.63 9.85 -19.46
C HIS A 13 -13.53 8.63 -18.56
N VAL A 14 -13.42 7.47 -19.18
CA VAL A 14 -13.04 6.23 -18.47
C VAL A 14 -11.58 6.40 -18.05
N VAL A 15 -11.34 6.49 -16.73
CA VAL A 15 -9.98 6.51 -16.17
C VAL A 15 -9.32 5.16 -16.50
N ARG A 16 -8.32 5.17 -17.35
CA ARG A 16 -7.55 3.97 -17.70
C ARG A 16 -6.51 3.69 -16.61
N TYR A 17 -6.10 2.44 -16.47
CA TYR A 17 -5.07 2.05 -15.48
C TYR A 17 -3.78 2.88 -15.62
N HIS A 18 -3.40 3.26 -16.84
CA HIS A 18 -2.25 4.13 -17.10
C HIS A 18 -2.42 5.53 -16.47
N ASP A 19 -3.64 6.07 -16.46
CA ASP A 19 -3.91 7.40 -15.93
C ASP A 19 -3.79 7.43 -14.39
N LEU A 20 -3.90 6.26 -13.74
CA LEU A 20 -3.78 6.13 -12.28
C LEU A 20 -2.37 6.42 -11.78
N THR A 21 -1.34 6.15 -12.58
CA THR A 21 0.07 6.40 -12.19
C THR A 21 0.39 7.89 -12.11
N GLU A 22 -0.29 8.71 -12.91
CA GLU A 22 -0.08 10.14 -13.00
C GLU A 22 -1.00 10.95 -12.07
N MET A 23 -2.01 10.29 -11.49
CA MET A 23 -2.90 10.95 -10.54
C MET A 23 -2.15 11.35 -9.26
N PRO A 24 -2.29 12.59 -8.78
CA PRO A 24 -1.71 13.05 -7.52
C PRO A 24 -2.52 12.50 -6.33
N CYS A 25 -2.58 11.17 -6.21
CA CYS A 25 -3.35 10.50 -5.17
C CYS A 25 -2.45 9.50 -4.42
N SER A 26 -2.29 9.71 -3.12
CA SER A 26 -1.47 8.87 -2.24
C SER A 26 -2.03 7.46 -2.04
N ILE A 27 -3.27 7.20 -2.43
CA ILE A 27 -3.87 5.86 -2.40
C ILE A 27 -3.70 5.17 -3.77
N THR A 28 -3.94 5.89 -4.86
CA THR A 28 -3.90 5.31 -6.21
C THR A 28 -2.50 4.85 -6.59
N ARG A 29 -1.48 5.66 -6.30
CA ARG A 29 -0.07 5.33 -6.62
C ARG A 29 0.40 4.01 -6.00
N PRO A 30 0.26 3.76 -4.69
CA PRO A 30 0.62 2.46 -4.13
C PRO A 30 -0.25 1.31 -4.64
N LEU A 31 -1.53 1.53 -4.99
CA LEU A 31 -2.36 0.48 -5.57
C LEU A 31 -1.90 0.02 -6.96
N VAL A 32 -1.20 0.86 -7.72
CA VAL A 32 -0.56 0.42 -8.97
C VAL A 32 0.42 -0.72 -8.69
N VAL A 33 1.16 -0.66 -7.59
CA VAL A 33 2.14 -1.67 -7.20
C VAL A 33 1.50 -2.83 -6.44
N LEU A 34 0.67 -2.51 -5.44
CA LEU A 34 0.15 -3.45 -4.45
C LEU A 34 -1.24 -4.02 -4.79
N GLY A 35 -1.95 -3.43 -5.77
CA GLY A 35 -3.35 -3.78 -6.07
C GLY A 35 -3.57 -5.17 -6.68
N ASP A 36 -2.51 -5.88 -7.06
CA ASP A 36 -2.60 -7.28 -7.43
C ASP A 36 -2.55 -8.17 -6.17
N ARG A 37 -3.52 -9.08 -6.05
CA ARG A 37 -3.66 -9.96 -4.88
C ARG A 37 -2.38 -10.73 -4.54
N TRP A 38 -1.67 -11.22 -5.55
CA TRP A 38 -0.45 -12.01 -5.34
C TRP A 38 0.68 -11.17 -4.78
N THR A 39 0.80 -9.92 -5.24
CA THR A 39 1.78 -8.97 -4.75
C THR A 39 1.58 -8.69 -3.27
N PHE A 40 0.34 -8.43 -2.85
CA PHE A 40 0.02 -8.16 -1.45
C PHE A 40 0.24 -9.40 -0.56
N LEU A 41 -0.17 -10.60 -1.02
CA LEU A 41 0.06 -11.85 -0.31
C LEU A 41 1.55 -12.21 -0.21
N LEU A 42 2.38 -11.85 -1.19
CA LEU A 42 3.83 -12.03 -1.12
C LEU A 42 4.45 -11.14 -0.04
N VAL A 43 3.99 -9.90 0.09
CA VAL A 43 4.42 -9.00 1.16
C VAL A 43 4.02 -9.57 2.53
N GLU A 44 2.81 -10.08 2.67
CA GLU A 44 2.34 -10.76 3.89
C GLU A 44 3.21 -11.98 4.24
N GLN A 45 3.50 -12.85 3.27
CA GLN A 45 4.39 -14.00 3.48
C GLN A 45 5.80 -13.58 3.89
N ALA A 46 6.32 -12.50 3.33
CA ALA A 46 7.63 -11.96 3.72
C ALA A 46 7.62 -11.45 5.18
N PHE A 47 6.54 -10.84 5.66
CA PHE A 47 6.35 -10.46 7.07
C PHE A 47 6.33 -11.66 8.00
N THR A 48 5.73 -12.78 7.60
CA THR A 48 5.70 -14.02 8.38
C THR A 48 7.01 -14.80 8.32
N GLY A 49 7.99 -14.31 7.57
CA GLY A 49 9.35 -14.86 7.48
C GLY A 49 9.59 -15.86 6.37
N THR A 50 8.63 -16.05 5.46
CA THR A 50 8.82 -16.86 4.26
C THR A 50 9.67 -16.08 3.25
N ARG A 51 10.87 -16.57 2.92
CA ARG A 51 11.89 -15.80 2.17
C ARG A 51 12.34 -16.45 0.89
N ARG A 52 12.25 -17.79 0.78
CA ARG A 52 12.79 -18.53 -0.35
C ARG A 52 11.76 -18.68 -1.45
N PHE A 53 12.22 -18.67 -2.68
CA PHE A 53 11.34 -18.75 -3.86
C PHE A 53 10.39 -19.96 -3.83
N GLU A 54 10.93 -21.15 -3.54
CA GLU A 54 10.10 -22.38 -3.54
C GLU A 54 9.14 -22.42 -2.36
N ASP A 55 9.51 -21.87 -1.19
CA ASP A 55 8.64 -21.78 -0.02
C ASP A 55 7.48 -20.82 -0.28
N LEU A 56 7.76 -19.65 -0.86
CA LEU A 56 6.75 -18.67 -1.30
C LEU A 56 5.81 -19.28 -2.34
N ARG A 57 6.37 -20.03 -3.30
CA ARG A 57 5.57 -20.71 -4.33
C ARG A 57 4.64 -21.75 -3.73
N ALA A 58 5.14 -22.55 -2.79
CA ALA A 58 4.36 -23.57 -2.12
C ALA A 58 3.26 -22.98 -1.24
N ALA A 59 3.60 -21.94 -0.44
CA ALA A 59 2.66 -21.28 0.47
C ALA A 59 1.48 -20.65 -0.29
N LEU A 60 1.73 -20.05 -1.46
CA LEU A 60 0.70 -19.33 -2.21
C LEU A 60 0.06 -20.15 -3.34
N GLY A 61 0.57 -21.32 -3.70
CA GLY A 61 0.07 -22.10 -4.82
C GLY A 61 0.20 -21.38 -6.18
N ILE A 62 1.13 -20.46 -6.30
CA ILE A 62 1.33 -19.62 -7.49
C ILE A 62 2.25 -20.30 -8.51
N SER A 63 2.02 -20.06 -9.82
CA SER A 63 2.92 -20.57 -10.86
C SER A 63 4.31 -19.90 -10.78
N ARG A 64 5.36 -20.64 -11.20
CA ARG A 64 6.75 -20.16 -11.17
C ARG A 64 6.95 -18.85 -11.92
N SER A 65 6.40 -18.72 -13.12
CA SER A 65 6.51 -17.50 -13.92
C SER A 65 5.86 -16.31 -13.22
N ARG A 66 4.63 -16.46 -12.75
CA ARG A 66 3.89 -15.40 -12.06
C ARG A 66 4.58 -14.98 -10.76
N LEU A 67 5.14 -15.92 -10.00
CA LEU A 67 5.91 -15.60 -8.80
C LEU A 67 7.16 -14.80 -9.14
N ALA A 68 7.91 -15.23 -10.16
CA ALA A 68 9.12 -14.52 -10.60
C ALA A 68 8.82 -13.08 -10.99
N ASP A 69 7.78 -12.86 -11.82
CA ASP A 69 7.36 -11.52 -12.26
C ASP A 69 6.98 -10.62 -11.07
N ARG A 70 6.27 -11.16 -10.07
CA ARG A 70 5.85 -10.40 -8.90
C ARG A 70 7.02 -10.08 -7.97
N LEU A 71 7.92 -11.02 -7.74
CA LEU A 71 9.12 -10.79 -6.93
C LEU A 71 10.06 -9.78 -7.60
N GLU A 72 10.24 -9.87 -8.92
CA GLU A 72 11.06 -8.91 -9.66
C GLU A 72 10.47 -7.50 -9.55
N ARG A 73 9.16 -7.36 -9.69
CA ARG A 73 8.48 -6.08 -9.50
C ARG A 73 8.66 -5.54 -8.08
N LEU A 74 8.48 -6.36 -7.04
CA LEU A 74 8.67 -5.94 -5.64
C LEU A 74 10.12 -5.52 -5.35
N VAL A 75 11.10 -6.18 -5.98
CA VAL A 75 12.50 -5.78 -5.90
C VAL A 75 12.75 -4.47 -6.66
N GLY A 76 12.22 -4.33 -7.86
CA GLY A 76 12.33 -3.09 -8.66
C GLY A 76 11.70 -1.87 -7.96
N GLU A 77 10.61 -2.08 -7.23
CA GLU A 77 9.97 -1.03 -6.41
C GLU A 77 10.68 -0.79 -5.06
N GLY A 78 11.73 -1.53 -4.75
CA GLY A 78 12.48 -1.43 -3.51
C GLY A 78 11.69 -1.85 -2.26
N ILE A 79 10.67 -2.69 -2.41
CA ILE A 79 9.90 -3.27 -1.30
C ILE A 79 10.61 -4.51 -0.76
N LEU A 80 11.17 -5.31 -1.67
CA LEU A 80 12.02 -6.45 -1.34
C LEU A 80 13.45 -6.22 -1.81
N THR A 81 14.38 -6.89 -1.18
CA THR A 81 15.76 -7.05 -1.64
C THR A 81 16.08 -8.53 -1.80
N ARG A 82 17.08 -8.85 -2.66
CA ARG A 82 17.62 -10.18 -2.80
C ARG A 82 18.88 -10.29 -1.96
N GLU A 83 18.96 -11.28 -1.11
CA GLU A 83 20.14 -11.57 -0.30
C GLU A 83 20.66 -12.97 -0.61
N PRO A 84 21.98 -13.12 -0.82
CA PRO A 84 22.57 -14.43 -1.06
C PRO A 84 22.55 -15.26 0.23
N TYR A 85 22.17 -16.54 0.11
CA TYR A 85 22.34 -17.51 1.17
C TYR A 85 23.00 -18.80 0.66
N LYS A 86 23.72 -19.47 1.52
CA LYS A 86 24.32 -20.77 1.22
C LYS A 86 23.38 -21.90 1.64
N THR A 87 23.16 -22.84 0.74
CA THR A 87 22.49 -24.10 1.08
C THR A 87 23.52 -25.07 1.69
N ASP A 88 23.06 -26.08 2.41
CA ASP A 88 23.90 -27.14 2.97
C ASP A 88 24.75 -27.84 1.88
N ALA A 89 24.27 -27.83 0.63
CA ALA A 89 25.02 -28.33 -0.54
C ALA A 89 26.04 -27.33 -1.13
N GLY A 90 26.30 -26.20 -0.43
CA GLY A 90 27.28 -25.19 -0.85
C GLY A 90 26.89 -24.34 -2.05
N ARG A 91 25.72 -24.53 -2.65
CA ARG A 91 25.24 -23.73 -3.78
C ARG A 91 24.71 -22.40 -3.30
N GLY A 92 25.21 -21.31 -3.85
CA GLY A 92 24.67 -19.96 -3.65
C GLY A 92 23.24 -19.88 -4.20
N ARG A 93 22.32 -19.40 -3.38
CA ARG A 93 20.94 -19.09 -3.76
C ARG A 93 20.58 -17.70 -3.21
N GLU A 94 19.49 -17.15 -3.68
CA GLU A 94 18.97 -15.87 -3.20
C GLU A 94 17.67 -16.08 -2.40
N GLU A 95 17.52 -15.31 -1.34
CA GLU A 95 16.28 -15.17 -0.60
C GLU A 95 15.78 -13.73 -0.69
N TYR A 96 14.49 -13.53 -0.45
CA TYR A 96 13.83 -12.22 -0.53
C TYR A 96 13.54 -11.71 0.88
N ARG A 97 13.95 -10.46 1.15
CA ARG A 97 13.74 -9.80 2.44
C ARG A 97 13.07 -8.46 2.25
N LEU A 98 12.26 -8.06 3.23
CA LEU A 98 11.68 -6.72 3.27
C LEU A 98 12.78 -5.69 3.51
N THR A 99 12.73 -4.61 2.72
CA THR A 99 13.50 -3.39 2.98
C THR A 99 12.80 -2.53 4.03
N ASP A 100 13.39 -1.40 4.44
CA ASP A 100 12.70 -0.44 5.32
C ASP A 100 11.40 0.08 4.67
N LYS A 101 11.41 0.32 3.35
CA LYS A 101 10.20 0.66 2.58
C LYS A 101 9.16 -0.46 2.62
N GLY A 102 9.61 -1.71 2.54
CA GLY A 102 8.74 -2.89 2.67
C GLY A 102 8.18 -3.01 4.08
N LEU A 103 9.01 -2.83 5.12
CA LEU A 103 8.59 -2.86 6.52
C LEU A 103 7.55 -1.77 6.85
N ALA A 104 7.63 -0.61 6.21
CA ALA A 104 6.65 0.47 6.37
C ALA A 104 5.24 0.10 5.86
N LEU A 105 5.05 -1.01 5.14
CA LEU A 105 3.74 -1.54 4.75
C LEU A 105 3.03 -2.30 5.88
N TYR A 106 3.70 -2.57 7.01
CA TYR A 106 3.12 -3.33 8.11
C TYR A 106 1.79 -2.76 8.62
N PRO A 107 1.65 -1.46 8.89
CA PRO A 107 0.36 -0.89 9.30
C PRO A 107 -0.76 -1.09 8.27
N VAL A 108 -0.45 -1.07 6.97
CA VAL A 108 -1.44 -1.32 5.91
C VAL A 108 -1.92 -2.78 5.94
N LEU A 109 -1.00 -3.72 6.16
CA LEU A 109 -1.31 -5.14 6.30
C LEU A 109 -2.23 -5.37 7.52
N ILE A 110 -1.90 -4.79 8.68
CA ILE A 110 -2.70 -4.94 9.90
C ILE A 110 -4.08 -4.28 9.74
N ALA A 111 -4.17 -3.09 9.13
CA ALA A 111 -5.46 -2.45 8.87
C ALA A 111 -6.36 -3.30 7.96
N LEU A 112 -5.78 -3.92 6.92
CA LEU A 112 -6.54 -4.81 6.05
C LEU A 112 -7.00 -6.08 6.78
N ARG A 113 -6.15 -6.65 7.64
CA ARG A 113 -6.49 -7.78 8.49
C ARG A 113 -7.63 -7.42 9.46
N ASP A 114 -7.52 -6.33 10.19
CA ASP A 114 -8.52 -5.90 11.16
C ASP A 114 -9.90 -5.73 10.52
N TRP A 115 -9.92 -5.18 9.30
CA TRP A 115 -11.15 -5.08 8.52
C TRP A 115 -11.66 -6.47 8.08
N GLY A 116 -10.77 -7.34 7.62
CA GLY A 116 -11.11 -8.70 7.20
C GLY A 116 -11.66 -9.55 8.35
N ASP A 117 -11.01 -9.49 9.52
CA ASP A 117 -11.45 -10.21 10.72
C ASP A 117 -12.82 -9.73 11.19
N SER A 118 -13.10 -8.42 11.08
CA SER A 118 -14.38 -7.84 11.52
C SER A 118 -15.55 -8.20 10.60
N TYR A 119 -15.32 -8.36 9.30
CA TYR A 119 -16.41 -8.46 8.32
C TYR A 119 -16.41 -9.75 7.48
N MET A 120 -15.32 -10.51 7.46
CA MET A 120 -15.13 -11.66 6.57
C MET A 120 -14.72 -12.95 7.30
N ALA A 121 -14.59 -12.93 8.63
CA ALA A 121 -14.19 -14.07 9.45
C ALA A 121 -15.31 -14.46 10.44
N PRO A 122 -16.37 -15.17 10.00
CA PRO A 122 -17.52 -15.49 10.83
C PRO A 122 -17.19 -16.41 12.03
N ASP A 123 -16.13 -17.22 11.89
CA ASP A 123 -15.65 -18.13 12.94
C ASP A 123 -14.51 -17.52 13.80
N GLY A 124 -14.25 -16.22 13.61
CA GLY A 124 -13.17 -15.47 14.27
C GLY A 124 -11.88 -15.42 13.45
N PRO A 125 -10.87 -14.64 13.92
CA PRO A 125 -9.63 -14.42 13.21
C PRO A 125 -8.88 -15.73 12.92
N PRO A 126 -8.45 -15.99 11.66
CA PRO A 126 -7.69 -17.19 11.34
C PRO A 126 -6.25 -17.16 11.89
N ALA A 127 -5.73 -15.97 12.20
CA ALA A 127 -4.40 -15.78 12.78
C ALA A 127 -4.33 -14.53 13.66
N TYR A 128 -3.51 -14.60 14.70
CA TYR A 128 -3.20 -13.45 15.57
C TYR A 128 -1.78 -12.97 15.34
N TYR A 129 -1.57 -11.66 15.34
CA TYR A 129 -0.25 -11.02 15.24
C TYR A 129 0.19 -10.53 16.62
N ARG A 130 0.75 -11.44 17.40
CA ARG A 130 1.04 -11.21 18.82
C ARG A 130 2.29 -10.37 19.05
N HIS A 131 2.18 -9.38 19.93
CA HIS A 131 3.34 -8.69 20.47
C HIS A 131 4.20 -9.66 21.28
N ARG A 132 5.49 -9.74 20.95
CA ARG A 132 6.40 -10.77 21.49
C ARG A 132 6.56 -10.70 22.99
N ASP A 133 6.50 -9.50 23.57
CA ASP A 133 6.78 -9.30 24.99
C ASP A 133 5.56 -9.53 25.88
N CYS A 134 4.36 -9.10 25.45
CA CYS A 134 3.16 -9.17 26.30
C CYS A 134 2.07 -10.10 25.77
N GLY A 135 2.20 -10.65 24.56
CA GLY A 135 1.20 -11.54 23.95
C GLY A 135 -0.07 -10.85 23.47
N GLY A 136 -0.19 -9.52 23.61
CA GLY A 136 -1.31 -8.74 23.07
C GLY A 136 -1.34 -8.79 21.53
N ASP A 137 -2.54 -8.67 20.96
CA ASP A 137 -2.68 -8.60 19.50
C ASP A 137 -2.37 -7.19 18.98
N ALA A 138 -1.83 -7.11 17.77
CA ALA A 138 -1.51 -5.84 17.13
C ALA A 138 -2.73 -5.32 16.35
N HIS A 139 -3.07 -4.04 16.54
CA HIS A 139 -4.14 -3.36 15.84
C HIS A 139 -3.67 -2.00 15.32
N VAL A 140 -4.36 -1.48 14.31
CA VAL A 140 -4.10 -0.13 13.79
C VAL A 140 -5.11 0.84 14.39
N HIS A 141 -4.59 1.91 15.00
CA HIS A 141 -5.37 3.04 15.48
C HIS A 141 -5.00 4.29 14.67
N ILE A 142 -6.00 5.05 14.24
CA ILE A 142 -5.80 6.34 13.58
C ILE A 142 -5.89 7.42 14.65
N VAL A 143 -4.83 8.21 14.79
CA VAL A 143 -4.74 9.27 15.80
C VAL A 143 -4.41 10.60 15.15
N CYS A 144 -4.90 11.69 15.73
CA CYS A 144 -4.55 13.05 15.33
C CYS A 144 -3.10 13.37 15.74
N ASP A 145 -2.31 13.90 14.82
CA ASP A 145 -0.91 14.26 15.06
C ASP A 145 -0.73 15.50 15.98
N VAL A 146 -1.80 16.28 16.18
CA VAL A 146 -1.78 17.48 17.02
C VAL A 146 -2.25 17.19 18.45
N CYS A 147 -3.43 16.56 18.61
CA CYS A 147 -4.03 16.34 19.93
C CYS A 147 -3.86 14.89 20.43
N GLY A 148 -3.40 13.94 19.60
CA GLY A 148 -3.29 12.53 19.96
C GLY A 148 -4.63 11.78 20.11
N GLY A 149 -5.76 12.45 19.86
CA GLY A 149 -7.08 11.84 19.92
C GLY A 149 -7.29 10.78 18.85
N GLU A 150 -7.97 9.70 19.21
CA GLU A 150 -8.35 8.65 18.26
C GLU A 150 -9.43 9.18 17.31
N LEU A 151 -9.30 8.83 16.02
CA LEU A 151 -10.14 9.36 14.95
C LEU A 151 -10.94 8.26 14.26
N SER A 152 -12.23 8.55 13.99
CA SER A 152 -13.08 7.80 13.08
C SER A 152 -13.14 8.47 11.69
N ALA A 153 -13.73 7.79 10.72
CA ALA A 153 -13.92 8.35 9.37
C ALA A 153 -14.78 9.64 9.33
N GLN A 154 -15.59 9.87 10.37
CA GLN A 154 -16.48 11.04 10.47
C GLN A 154 -15.75 12.26 11.06
N ASP A 155 -14.61 12.05 11.72
CA ASP A 155 -13.82 13.09 12.38
C ASP A 155 -12.85 13.77 11.42
N VAL A 156 -12.72 13.28 10.18
CA VAL A 156 -11.73 13.77 9.21
C VAL A 156 -12.40 14.26 7.94
N SER A 157 -11.86 15.35 7.37
CA SER A 157 -12.22 15.87 6.06
C SER A 157 -10.98 15.96 5.17
N PRO A 158 -11.02 15.40 3.94
CA PRO A 158 -9.89 15.52 3.03
C PRO A 158 -9.78 16.95 2.51
N GLU A 159 -8.58 17.51 2.60
CA GLU A 159 -8.23 18.82 2.04
C GLU A 159 -7.10 18.67 1.01
N PRO A 160 -7.02 19.59 0.01
CA PRO A 160 -5.92 19.59 -0.95
C PRO A 160 -4.58 19.80 -0.24
N GLY A 161 -3.67 18.86 -0.42
CA GLY A 161 -2.29 18.97 0.06
C GLY A 161 -1.35 19.62 -0.97
N PRO A 162 -0.11 19.93 -0.58
CA PRO A 162 0.86 20.61 -1.45
C PRO A 162 1.24 19.82 -2.71
N GLY A 163 1.01 18.51 -2.74
CA GLY A 163 1.22 17.67 -3.91
C GLY A 163 0.07 17.68 -4.92
N MET A 164 -1.03 18.38 -4.63
CA MET A 164 -2.14 18.54 -5.55
C MET A 164 -1.94 19.81 -6.38
N THR A 165 -1.10 19.73 -7.42
CA THR A 165 -1.04 20.77 -8.45
C THR A 165 -2.29 20.66 -9.29
N ALA A 166 -3.21 21.64 -9.17
CA ALA A 166 -4.35 21.75 -10.08
C ALA A 166 -3.83 21.90 -11.52
N PRO A 167 -4.31 21.10 -12.49
CA PRO A 167 -3.99 21.35 -13.89
C PRO A 167 -4.54 22.73 -14.26
N GLY A 168 -3.65 23.73 -14.47
CA GLY A 168 -3.99 25.07 -14.97
C GLY A 168 -3.92 26.22 -13.96
N GLN A 169 -3.30 26.09 -12.82
CA GLN A 169 -3.03 27.21 -11.89
C GLN A 169 -1.53 27.56 -11.80
N CYS A 170 -0.87 27.63 -12.96
CA CYS A 170 0.31 28.48 -13.12
C CYS A 170 -0.20 29.90 -13.40
N ASP A 171 0.30 30.87 -12.61
CA ASP A 171 0.18 32.30 -12.80
C ASP A 171 -1.18 32.96 -12.53
N ARG A 172 -1.53 33.08 -11.25
CA ARG A 172 -2.16 34.31 -10.78
C ARG A 172 -1.15 35.09 -9.94
N PRO A 173 -0.66 36.28 -10.41
CA PRO A 173 0.16 37.11 -9.56
C PRO A 173 -0.67 37.57 -8.35
N ALA A 174 -0.07 37.45 -7.17
CA ALA A 174 -0.59 38.03 -5.95
C ALA A 174 -0.64 39.55 -6.13
N GLY A 175 -1.84 40.15 -6.09
CA GLY A 175 -1.99 41.60 -6.03
C GLY A 175 -2.97 42.15 -7.05
N ALA A 176 -4.27 42.04 -6.78
CA ALA A 176 -5.25 43.00 -7.23
C ALA A 176 -6.27 43.21 -6.11
N SER A 177 -5.96 44.18 -5.27
CA SER A 177 -6.90 44.79 -4.34
C SER A 177 -8.16 45.21 -5.08
N ARG A 178 -9.32 44.71 -4.68
CA ARG A 178 -10.60 45.28 -5.10
C ARG A 178 -10.77 46.59 -4.33
N GLU A 179 -10.54 47.67 -5.03
CA GLU A 179 -11.08 48.97 -4.63
C GLU A 179 -12.63 48.93 -4.78
N SER A 180 -13.26 49.31 -3.70
CA SER A 180 -14.69 49.49 -3.52
C SER A 180 -15.24 50.64 -4.38
N ARG A 181 -16.31 50.42 -5.08
CA ARG A 181 -17.36 51.44 -5.37
C ARG A 181 -18.73 50.81 -5.17
#